data_b61d14ec18d59436a6a04318b80d1968
#
_entry.id   b61d14ec18d59436a6a04318b80d1968
#
_cell.length_a   1.000
_cell.length_b   1.000
_cell.length_c   1.000
_cell.angle_alpha   90.00
_cell.angle_beta   90.00
_cell.angle_gamma   90.00
#
_symmetry.space_group_name_H-M   'P 1'
#
loop_
_entity.id
_entity.type
_entity.pdbx_description
1 polymer ?
#
loop_
_entity_poly.entity_id
_entity_poly.type
_entity_poly.pdbx_seq_one_letter_code
_entity_poly.pdbx_strand_id
1 'polypeptide(L)'
;VGKVNGKDFLNPNGIECESELNSQGVDLNAQANLTFEDGSAAHIKSATNLASESTVTIKDASNTLIINQPWHCGEYTERASSLELQLGSSEFETIEISTEKGIYAIEIEHFEELIEAGDIESEIVPHNDSHGNMIALDRWRKGSGVYYESDKGENVTGSLFSFDIKENRKEIKRANLPGIEKDLS
;
A
#
# COMPACT_ATOMS: atom_id res chain seq x y z
N VAL A 1 2.30 9.48 2.95
CA VAL A 1 2.63 10.77 3.60
C VAL A 1 4.04 11.22 3.20
N GLY A 2 5.07 10.36 3.28
CA GLY A 2 6.45 10.74 2.97
C GLY A 2 6.62 11.42 1.62
N LYS A 3 6.14 10.81 0.54
CA LYS A 3 6.26 11.38 -0.82
C LYS A 3 5.55 12.72 -1.00
N VAL A 4 4.41 12.93 -0.34
CA VAL A 4 3.69 14.21 -0.36
C VAL A 4 4.53 15.32 0.28
N ASN A 5 5.30 14.99 1.31
CA ASN A 5 6.18 15.93 2.02
C ASN A 5 7.60 15.99 1.45
N GLY A 6 7.82 15.44 0.25
CA GLY A 6 9.14 15.43 -0.40
C GLY A 6 10.18 14.53 0.27
N LYS A 7 9.73 13.54 1.04
CA LYS A 7 10.56 12.51 1.67
C LYS A 7 10.27 11.16 1.02
N ASP A 8 11.29 10.35 0.83
CA ASP A 8 11.12 9.00 0.27
C ASP A 8 10.30 8.10 1.19
N PHE A 9 10.39 8.34 2.49
CA PHE A 9 9.74 7.53 3.49
C PHE A 9 9.48 8.30 4.80
N LEU A 10 8.32 8.07 5.44
CA LEU A 10 7.98 8.67 6.73
C LEU A 10 7.14 7.70 7.56
N ASN A 11 7.71 7.21 8.66
CA ASN A 11 6.98 6.38 9.62
C ASN A 11 6.15 7.24 10.57
N PRO A 12 4.94 6.79 10.95
CA PRO A 12 4.22 7.45 12.02
C PRO A 12 4.94 7.25 13.36
N ASN A 13 5.13 8.35 14.10
CA ASN A 13 5.65 8.32 15.47
C ASN A 13 4.53 8.09 16.49
N GLY A 14 3.27 8.46 16.18
CA GLY A 14 2.08 8.19 16.99
C GLY A 14 1.00 7.48 16.17
N ILE A 15 0.27 6.56 16.81
CA ILE A 15 -0.93 5.91 16.27
C ILE A 15 -1.95 5.81 17.40
N GLU A 16 -3.11 6.45 17.23
CA GLU A 16 -4.28 6.35 18.09
C GLU A 16 -5.37 5.61 17.33
N CYS A 17 -5.88 4.52 17.91
CA CYS A 17 -6.79 3.60 17.23
C CYS A 17 -8.14 3.53 17.93
N GLU A 18 -9.19 3.39 17.12
CA GLU A 18 -10.54 3.04 17.56
C GLU A 18 -11.08 1.93 16.65
N SER A 19 -11.83 0.99 17.22
CA SER A 19 -12.41 -0.12 16.47
C SER A 19 -13.67 -0.67 17.10
N GLU A 20 -14.49 -1.31 16.27
CA GLU A 20 -15.61 -2.14 16.67
C GLU A 20 -15.30 -3.58 16.26
N LEU A 21 -15.24 -4.47 17.26
CA LEU A 21 -14.98 -5.90 17.03
C LEU A 21 -16.26 -6.70 17.14
N ASN A 22 -16.38 -7.76 16.34
CA ASN A 22 -17.44 -8.75 16.50
C ASN A 22 -17.13 -9.70 17.67
N SER A 23 -18.04 -10.64 17.95
CA SER A 23 -17.90 -11.61 19.03
C SER A 23 -16.73 -12.59 18.87
N GLN A 24 -16.12 -12.64 17.69
CA GLN A 24 -14.95 -13.47 17.37
C GLN A 24 -13.64 -12.69 17.39
N GLY A 25 -13.67 -11.40 17.73
CA GLY A 25 -12.50 -10.54 17.78
C GLY A 25 -12.02 -10.03 16.41
N VAL A 26 -12.89 -10.12 15.37
CA VAL A 26 -12.61 -9.56 14.05
C VAL A 26 -13.16 -8.15 13.98
N ASP A 27 -12.40 -7.22 13.44
CA ASP A 27 -12.80 -5.83 13.26
C ASP A 27 -13.91 -5.68 12.21
N LEU A 28 -15.02 -5.10 12.61
CA LEU A 28 -16.11 -4.70 11.73
C LEU A 28 -15.82 -3.34 11.11
N ASN A 29 -15.25 -2.46 11.90
CA ASN A 29 -14.66 -1.20 11.45
C ASN A 29 -13.47 -0.84 12.36
N ALA A 30 -12.50 -0.17 11.79
CA ALA A 30 -11.33 0.35 12.48
C ALA A 30 -10.91 1.69 11.89
N GLN A 31 -10.47 2.60 12.75
CA GLN A 31 -9.90 3.87 12.34
C GLN A 31 -8.66 4.18 13.17
N ALA A 32 -7.76 4.96 12.59
CA ALA A 32 -6.58 5.43 13.29
C ALA A 32 -6.20 6.86 12.90
N ASN A 33 -5.72 7.60 13.90
CA ASN A 33 -5.04 8.88 13.71
C ASN A 33 -3.54 8.65 13.81
N LEU A 34 -2.84 8.94 12.73
CA LEU A 34 -1.39 8.84 12.62
C LEU A 34 -0.78 10.22 12.76
N THR A 35 0.26 10.35 13.54
CA THR A 35 1.07 11.57 13.64
C THR A 35 2.50 11.30 13.20
N PHE A 36 3.15 12.31 12.63
CA PHE A 36 4.49 12.20 12.07
C PHE A 36 5.40 13.29 12.65
N GLU A 37 6.72 13.05 12.60
CA GLU A 37 7.73 13.97 13.18
C GLU A 37 7.73 15.35 12.56
N ASP A 38 7.33 15.47 11.29
CA ASP A 38 7.26 16.75 10.58
C ASP A 38 5.98 17.56 10.89
N GLY A 39 5.15 17.06 11.81
CA GLY A 39 3.89 17.69 12.20
C GLY A 39 2.71 17.35 11.27
N SER A 40 2.91 16.57 10.23
CA SER A 40 1.82 16.06 9.43
C SER A 40 1.01 15.01 10.19
N ALA A 41 -0.23 14.80 9.78
CA ALA A 41 -1.12 13.79 10.34
C ALA A 41 -1.91 13.10 9.24
N ALA A 42 -2.33 11.86 9.50
CA ALA A 42 -3.25 11.14 8.63
C ALA A 42 -4.36 10.49 9.46
N HIS A 43 -5.57 10.54 8.93
CA HIS A 43 -6.70 9.77 9.44
C HIS A 43 -7.02 8.67 8.43
N ILE A 44 -7.03 7.43 8.90
CA ILE A 44 -7.32 6.25 8.08
C ILE A 44 -8.51 5.49 8.66
N LYS A 45 -9.34 4.93 7.78
CA LYS A 45 -10.50 4.14 8.16
C LYS A 45 -10.69 2.97 7.22
N SER A 46 -11.09 1.82 7.78
CA SER A 46 -11.52 0.64 7.07
C SER A 46 -12.77 0.07 7.72
N ALA A 47 -13.70 -0.46 6.95
CA ALA A 47 -14.93 -1.06 7.46
C ALA A 47 -15.45 -2.15 6.53
N THR A 48 -16.05 -3.18 7.12
CA THR A 48 -16.77 -4.24 6.41
C THR A 48 -18.29 -4.13 6.61
N ASN A 49 -18.73 -3.44 7.66
CA ASN A 49 -20.14 -3.29 8.03
C ASN A 49 -20.73 -1.90 7.71
N LEU A 50 -19.93 -1.00 7.16
CA LEU A 50 -20.35 0.37 6.81
C LEU A 50 -20.02 0.65 5.35
N ALA A 51 -20.99 1.22 4.63
CA ALA A 51 -20.72 1.82 3.33
C ALA A 51 -20.02 3.18 3.55
N SER A 52 -18.89 3.39 2.93
CA SER A 52 -18.18 4.67 2.95
C SER A 52 -17.61 4.96 1.57
N GLU A 53 -17.36 6.24 1.30
CA GLU A 53 -16.68 6.64 0.09
C GLU A 53 -15.23 6.12 0.10
N SER A 54 -14.80 5.60 -1.04
CA SER A 54 -13.41 5.16 -1.24
C SER A 54 -12.62 6.33 -1.80
N THR A 55 -12.10 7.18 -0.92
CA THR A 55 -11.37 8.39 -1.30
C THR A 55 -10.12 8.58 -0.45
N VAL A 56 -9.11 9.25 -1.03
CA VAL A 56 -7.99 9.82 -0.28
C VAL A 56 -8.04 11.33 -0.44
N THR A 57 -8.08 12.06 0.67
CA THR A 57 -8.02 13.51 0.67
C THR A 57 -6.71 13.98 1.30
N ILE A 58 -5.95 14.79 0.57
CA ILE A 58 -4.69 15.39 1.01
C ILE A 58 -4.92 16.89 1.13
N LYS A 59 -4.57 17.47 2.27
CA LYS A 59 -4.73 18.89 2.53
C LYS A 59 -3.47 19.51 3.10
N ASP A 60 -3.19 20.73 2.70
CA ASP A 60 -2.29 21.64 3.38
C ASP A 60 -3.07 22.87 3.90
N ALA A 61 -2.36 23.96 4.25
CA ALA A 61 -3.00 25.18 4.78
C ALA A 61 -3.99 25.84 3.82
N SER A 62 -3.86 25.62 2.51
CA SER A 62 -4.62 26.34 1.47
C SER A 62 -5.13 25.46 0.33
N ASN A 63 -4.55 24.28 0.14
CA ASN A 63 -4.84 23.42 -1.01
C ASN A 63 -5.51 22.12 -0.59
N THR A 64 -6.31 21.55 -1.48
CA THR A 64 -6.95 20.25 -1.30
C THR A 64 -6.78 19.42 -2.57
N LEU A 65 -6.35 18.19 -2.42
CA LEU A 65 -6.35 17.17 -3.46
C LEU A 65 -7.23 16.00 -3.01
N ILE A 66 -8.17 15.60 -3.84
CA ILE A 66 -9.02 14.42 -3.62
C ILE A 66 -8.69 13.41 -4.72
N ILE A 67 -8.41 12.17 -4.30
CA ILE A 67 -8.20 11.03 -5.18
C ILE A 67 -9.43 10.14 -5.05
N ASN A 68 -10.22 10.06 -6.11
CA ASN A 68 -11.42 9.26 -6.14
C ASN A 68 -11.09 7.80 -6.46
N GLN A 69 -11.63 6.87 -5.68
CA GLN A 69 -11.47 5.43 -5.83
C GLN A 69 -10.01 4.96 -6.04
N PRO A 70 -9.05 5.36 -5.17
CA PRO A 70 -7.64 5.13 -5.38
C PRO A 70 -7.24 3.64 -5.45
N TRP A 71 -8.07 2.74 -4.90
CA TRP A 71 -7.83 1.29 -4.89
C TRP A 71 -8.51 0.53 -6.06
N HIS A 72 -9.36 1.21 -6.84
CA HIS A 72 -10.12 0.62 -7.94
C HIS A 72 -10.02 1.45 -9.23
N CYS A 73 -8.97 2.24 -9.38
CA CYS A 73 -8.77 3.13 -10.50
C CYS A 73 -8.64 2.35 -11.82
N GLY A 74 -9.66 2.41 -12.65
CA GLY A 74 -9.65 1.81 -14.00
C GLY A 74 -9.61 0.28 -14.05
N GLU A 75 -10.09 -0.40 -13.01
CA GLU A 75 -9.88 -1.83 -12.81
C GLU A 75 -10.49 -2.72 -13.90
N TYR A 76 -11.68 -2.42 -14.39
CA TYR A 76 -12.38 -3.38 -15.25
C TYR A 76 -12.72 -2.89 -16.68
N THR A 77 -13.26 -1.70 -16.84
CA THR A 77 -13.77 -1.23 -18.13
C THR A 77 -13.42 0.20 -18.48
N GLU A 78 -13.34 1.06 -17.49
CA GLU A 78 -13.04 2.48 -17.65
C GLU A 78 -11.62 2.74 -17.19
N ARG A 79 -10.65 2.54 -18.02
CA ARG A 79 -9.22 2.78 -17.73
C ARG A 79 -8.94 4.27 -17.43
N ALA A 80 -9.80 4.84 -16.62
CA ALA A 80 -9.78 6.24 -16.22
C ALA A 80 -9.95 6.37 -14.71
N SER A 81 -9.28 7.33 -14.14
CA SER A 81 -9.44 7.81 -12.77
C SER A 81 -9.48 9.31 -12.79
N SER A 82 -9.98 9.93 -11.73
CA SER A 82 -10.01 11.38 -11.61
C SER A 82 -9.41 11.85 -10.30
N LEU A 83 -8.78 13.02 -10.38
CA LEU A 83 -8.32 13.80 -9.25
C LEU A 83 -9.13 15.10 -9.21
N GLU A 84 -9.45 15.58 -8.02
CA GLU A 84 -10.02 16.90 -7.83
C GLU A 84 -9.02 17.77 -7.09
N LEU A 85 -8.60 18.87 -7.70
CA LEU A 85 -7.60 19.78 -7.15
C LEU A 85 -8.21 21.15 -6.89
N GLN A 86 -8.01 21.66 -5.68
CA GLN A 86 -8.33 23.03 -5.30
C GLN A 86 -7.07 23.74 -4.82
N LEU A 87 -6.73 24.85 -5.45
CA LEU A 87 -5.59 25.70 -5.07
C LEU A 87 -6.13 27.01 -4.44
N GLY A 88 -5.79 27.23 -3.20
CA GLY A 88 -6.25 28.40 -2.44
C GLY A 88 -7.77 28.45 -2.36
N SER A 89 -8.32 29.58 -2.79
CA SER A 89 -9.79 29.82 -2.81
C SER A 89 -10.42 29.57 -4.19
N SER A 90 -9.74 28.90 -5.10
CA SER A 90 -10.30 28.56 -6.41
C SER A 90 -11.42 27.53 -6.31
N GLU A 91 -12.19 27.35 -7.36
CA GLU A 91 -13.08 26.20 -7.52
C GLU A 91 -12.23 24.92 -7.71
N PHE A 92 -12.84 23.77 -7.48
CA PHE A 92 -12.19 22.48 -7.76
C PHE A 92 -12.04 22.29 -9.27
N GLU A 93 -10.85 21.91 -9.68
CA GLU A 93 -10.53 21.43 -11.01
C GLU A 93 -10.49 19.92 -11.05
N THR A 94 -11.23 19.30 -11.96
CA THR A 94 -11.17 17.85 -12.18
C THR A 94 -10.09 17.53 -13.21
N ILE A 95 -9.15 16.67 -12.85
CA ILE A 95 -8.07 16.18 -13.70
C ILE A 95 -8.37 14.72 -14.03
N GLU A 96 -8.72 14.46 -15.27
CA GLU A 96 -8.94 13.10 -15.76
C GLU A 96 -7.61 12.42 -16.09
N ILE A 97 -7.43 11.20 -15.59
CA ILE A 97 -6.26 10.35 -15.84
C ILE A 97 -6.75 9.10 -16.56
N SER A 98 -6.28 8.88 -17.76
CA SER A 98 -6.61 7.68 -18.54
C SER A 98 -5.35 6.93 -18.95
N THR A 99 -5.49 5.62 -19.11
CA THR A 99 -4.42 4.75 -19.61
C THR A 99 -5.00 3.75 -20.60
N GLU A 100 -4.21 3.33 -21.57
CA GLU A 100 -4.58 2.26 -22.53
C GLU A 100 -4.48 0.87 -21.89
N LYS A 101 -3.78 0.76 -20.76
CA LYS A 101 -3.49 -0.50 -20.06
C LYS A 101 -4.27 -0.59 -18.75
N GLY A 102 -4.72 -1.78 -18.41
CA GLY A 102 -5.26 -2.03 -17.06
C GLY A 102 -4.17 -1.98 -15.99
N ILE A 103 -4.55 -1.74 -14.74
CA ILE A 103 -3.61 -1.60 -13.61
C ILE A 103 -2.68 -2.79 -13.46
N TYR A 104 -3.20 -4.01 -13.55
CA TYR A 104 -2.38 -5.22 -13.44
C TYR A 104 -1.40 -5.40 -14.60
N ALA A 105 -1.73 -4.92 -15.80
CA ALA A 105 -0.79 -4.95 -16.92
C ALA A 105 0.39 -4.01 -16.67
N ILE A 106 0.14 -2.84 -16.09
CA ILE A 106 1.18 -1.87 -15.71
C ILE A 106 2.10 -2.47 -14.64
N GLU A 107 1.54 -3.15 -13.64
CA GLU A 107 2.31 -3.82 -12.58
C GLU A 107 3.19 -4.94 -13.14
N ILE A 108 2.64 -5.78 -14.04
CA ILE A 108 3.36 -6.90 -14.65
C ILE A 108 4.50 -6.38 -15.52
N GLU A 109 4.26 -5.41 -16.37
CA GLU A 109 5.27 -4.82 -17.23
C GLU A 109 6.42 -4.20 -16.43
N HIS A 110 6.08 -3.44 -15.38
CA HIS A 110 7.11 -2.90 -14.49
C HIS A 110 7.94 -3.99 -13.82
N PHE A 111 7.31 -5.09 -13.40
CA PHE A 111 8.01 -6.24 -12.84
C PHE A 111 8.92 -6.92 -13.86
N GLU A 112 8.48 -7.06 -15.12
CA GLU A 112 9.30 -7.59 -16.21
C GLU A 112 10.54 -6.71 -16.47
N GLU A 113 10.37 -5.38 -16.48
CA GLU A 113 11.47 -4.43 -16.62
C GLU A 113 12.52 -4.57 -15.51
N LEU A 114 12.08 -4.74 -14.25
CA LEU A 114 12.99 -4.97 -13.12
C LEU A 114 13.78 -6.29 -13.27
N ILE A 115 13.12 -7.36 -13.72
CA ILE A 115 13.79 -8.65 -13.97
C ILE A 115 14.84 -8.50 -15.07
N GLU A 116 14.51 -7.82 -16.17
CA GLU A 116 15.42 -7.60 -17.29
C GLU A 116 16.62 -6.74 -16.88
N ALA A 117 16.40 -5.70 -16.08
CA ALA A 117 17.45 -4.86 -15.52
C ALA A 117 18.31 -5.59 -14.47
N GLY A 118 17.82 -6.69 -13.91
CA GLY A 118 18.45 -7.40 -12.80
C GLY A 118 18.28 -6.70 -11.45
N ASP A 119 17.31 -5.80 -11.36
CA ASP A 119 16.99 -5.08 -10.13
C ASP A 119 16.29 -5.99 -9.12
N ILE A 120 16.49 -5.72 -7.84
CA ILE A 120 15.93 -6.51 -6.74
C ILE A 120 14.77 -5.83 -6.04
N GLU A 121 14.59 -4.56 -6.31
CA GLU A 121 13.48 -3.76 -5.79
C GLU A 121 13.09 -2.66 -6.78
N SER A 122 11.87 -2.20 -6.66
CA SER A 122 11.34 -1.08 -7.43
C SER A 122 11.67 0.25 -6.75
N GLU A 123 12.06 1.26 -7.52
CA GLU A 123 12.17 2.63 -7.02
C GLU A 123 10.79 3.24 -6.68
N ILE A 124 9.72 2.72 -7.31
CA ILE A 124 8.33 3.17 -7.06
C ILE A 124 7.82 2.65 -5.72
N VAL A 125 8.10 1.38 -5.42
CA VAL A 125 7.71 0.71 -4.16
C VAL A 125 8.94 -0.02 -3.59
N PRO A 126 9.87 0.69 -2.96
CA PRO A 126 11.06 0.07 -2.38
C PRO A 126 10.74 -0.78 -1.16
N HIS A 127 11.62 -1.72 -0.83
CA HIS A 127 11.45 -2.63 0.30
C HIS A 127 11.21 -1.90 1.62
N ASN A 128 11.85 -0.75 1.85
CA ASN A 128 11.66 0.04 3.05
C ASN A 128 10.24 0.60 3.17
N ASP A 129 9.61 0.97 2.06
CA ASP A 129 8.22 1.43 2.03
C ASP A 129 7.26 0.30 2.43
N SER A 130 7.43 -0.87 1.83
CA SER A 130 6.66 -2.08 2.15
C SER A 130 6.85 -2.49 3.62
N HIS A 131 8.08 -2.50 4.12
CA HIS A 131 8.39 -2.85 5.51
C HIS A 131 7.77 -1.85 6.50
N GLY A 132 7.90 -0.55 6.24
CA GLY A 132 7.30 0.47 7.08
C GLY A 132 5.77 0.43 7.08
N ASN A 133 5.17 0.16 5.93
CA ASN A 133 3.72 -0.03 5.82
C ASN A 133 3.26 -1.22 6.68
N MET A 134 3.95 -2.36 6.62
CA MET A 134 3.64 -3.53 7.45
C MET A 134 3.77 -3.24 8.94
N ILE A 135 4.80 -2.51 9.38
CA ILE A 135 4.95 -2.07 10.76
C ILE A 135 3.78 -1.18 11.19
N ALA A 136 3.36 -0.24 10.35
CA ALA A 136 2.24 0.65 10.65
C ALA A 136 0.91 -0.13 10.75
N LEU A 137 0.67 -1.09 9.85
CA LEU A 137 -0.49 -1.97 9.88
C LEU A 137 -0.51 -2.85 11.13
N ASP A 138 0.62 -3.42 11.55
CA ASP A 138 0.71 -4.20 12.78
C ASP A 138 0.43 -3.37 14.03
N ARG A 139 0.91 -2.13 14.07
CA ARG A 139 0.62 -1.20 15.16
C ARG A 139 -0.86 -0.84 15.18
N TRP A 140 -1.46 -0.56 14.02
CA TRP A 140 -2.89 -0.28 13.91
C TRP A 140 -3.72 -1.47 14.34
N ARG A 141 -3.43 -2.67 13.83
CA ARG A 141 -4.10 -3.91 14.20
C ARG A 141 -4.09 -4.14 15.72
N LYS A 142 -2.90 -4.05 16.34
CA LYS A 142 -2.75 -4.22 17.79
C LYS A 142 -3.48 -3.13 18.58
N GLY A 143 -3.38 -1.89 18.13
CA GLY A 143 -4.08 -0.75 18.74
C GLY A 143 -5.60 -0.87 18.63
N SER A 144 -6.11 -1.54 17.60
CA SER A 144 -7.51 -1.87 17.39
C SER A 144 -7.98 -3.09 18.18
N GLY A 145 -7.12 -3.73 18.97
CA GLY A 145 -7.48 -4.91 19.78
C GLY A 145 -7.64 -6.20 19.00
N VAL A 146 -7.20 -6.25 17.74
CA VAL A 146 -7.23 -7.46 16.89
C VAL A 146 -5.96 -8.27 17.14
N TYR A 147 -6.13 -9.49 17.67
CA TYR A 147 -5.04 -10.40 18.00
C TYR A 147 -5.25 -11.74 17.27
N TYR A 148 -4.19 -12.21 16.63
CA TYR A 148 -4.17 -13.53 16.02
C TYR A 148 -3.59 -14.56 16.99
N GLU A 149 -3.91 -15.83 16.81
CA GLU A 149 -3.35 -16.92 17.61
C GLU A 149 -1.81 -16.96 17.52
N SER A 150 -1.25 -16.63 16.34
CA SER A 150 0.18 -16.50 16.13
C SER A 150 0.86 -15.40 16.97
N ASP A 151 0.11 -14.42 17.45
CA ASP A 151 0.66 -13.33 18.30
C ASP A 151 0.98 -13.82 19.72
N LYS A 152 0.46 -14.98 20.12
CA LYS A 152 0.66 -15.55 21.45
C LYS A 152 2.06 -16.15 21.69
N GLY A 153 2.92 -16.12 20.71
CA GLY A 153 4.36 -16.42 20.87
C GLY A 153 4.72 -17.89 21.10
N GLU A 154 3.76 -18.76 21.35
CA GLU A 154 4.03 -20.14 21.73
C GLU A 154 4.38 -21.07 20.56
N ASN A 155 4.22 -20.61 19.32
CA ASN A 155 4.41 -21.42 18.12
C ASN A 155 5.29 -20.78 17.04
N VAL A 156 5.94 -19.66 17.31
CA VAL A 156 6.94 -19.11 16.37
C VAL A 156 8.29 -19.77 16.63
N THR A 157 8.37 -21.07 16.41
CA THR A 157 9.64 -21.81 16.29
C THR A 157 10.23 -21.69 14.88
N GLY A 158 9.70 -20.79 14.05
CA GLY A 158 10.32 -20.40 12.79
C GLY A 158 11.28 -19.26 13.08
N SER A 159 12.57 -19.47 12.91
CA SER A 159 13.49 -18.38 12.67
C SER A 159 12.82 -17.40 11.71
N LEU A 160 12.74 -16.13 12.08
CA LEU A 160 12.51 -15.06 11.12
C LEU A 160 13.43 -15.39 9.94
N PHE A 161 12.84 -15.71 8.81
CA PHE A 161 13.60 -15.95 7.62
C PHE A 161 14.40 -14.68 7.34
N SER A 162 15.63 -14.65 7.74
CA SER A 162 16.60 -13.79 7.13
C SER A 162 16.78 -14.34 5.72
N PHE A 163 15.89 -13.95 4.82
CA PHE A 163 16.12 -14.16 3.41
C PHE A 163 17.33 -13.30 3.05
N ASP A 164 18.50 -13.89 3.10
CA ASP A 164 19.61 -13.32 2.38
C ASP A 164 19.39 -13.58 0.88
N ILE A 165 18.64 -12.66 0.28
CA ILE A 165 18.27 -12.68 -1.13
C ILE A 165 19.53 -12.76 -2.01
N LYS A 166 20.68 -12.31 -1.52
CA LYS A 166 21.94 -12.32 -2.27
C LYS A 166 22.58 -13.72 -2.36
N GLU A 167 22.47 -14.54 -1.34
CA GLU A 167 23.03 -15.91 -1.41
C GLU A 167 22.13 -16.88 -2.17
N ASN A 168 20.82 -16.77 -2.06
CA ASN A 168 19.88 -17.66 -2.74
C ASN A 168 19.74 -17.41 -4.25
N ARG A 169 20.13 -16.25 -4.76
CA ARG A 169 20.15 -15.99 -6.23
C ARG A 169 21.09 -16.91 -7.01
N LYS A 170 22.13 -17.43 -6.40
CA LYS A 170 23.07 -18.35 -7.08
C LYS A 170 22.52 -19.76 -7.28
N GLU A 171 21.47 -20.12 -6.53
CA GLU A 171 20.89 -21.48 -6.58
C GLU A 171 19.53 -21.57 -7.27
N ILE A 172 18.88 -20.47 -7.64
CA ILE A 172 17.74 -20.49 -8.56
C ILE A 172 18.28 -20.75 -9.98
N LYS A 173 18.83 -21.94 -10.18
CA LYS A 173 18.88 -22.53 -11.51
C LYS A 173 17.44 -22.58 -11.96
N ARG A 174 17.15 -21.92 -13.10
CA ARG A 174 15.85 -21.95 -13.77
C ARG A 174 15.28 -23.35 -13.62
N ALA A 175 14.29 -23.52 -12.75
CA ALA A 175 13.54 -24.75 -12.70
C ALA A 175 12.99 -24.91 -14.11
N ASN A 176 13.34 -26.01 -14.78
CA ASN A 176 12.71 -26.40 -16.01
C ASN A 176 11.24 -26.63 -15.66
N LEU A 177 10.40 -25.61 -15.86
CA LEU A 177 8.96 -25.77 -15.82
C LEU A 177 8.60 -26.56 -17.08
N PRO A 178 8.11 -27.81 -16.94
CA PRO A 178 7.72 -28.59 -18.10
C PRO A 178 6.51 -27.89 -18.75
N GLY A 179 6.65 -27.45 -19.97
CA GLY A 179 5.59 -26.92 -20.80
C GLY A 179 5.76 -25.50 -21.32
N ILE A 180 6.86 -24.80 -21.03
CA ILE A 180 7.20 -23.55 -21.69
C ILE A 180 8.32 -23.85 -22.68
N GLU A 181 7.96 -24.34 -23.87
CA GLU A 181 8.86 -24.35 -25.00
C GLU A 181 9.00 -22.91 -25.55
N LYS A 182 10.27 -22.56 -25.77
CA LYS A 182 10.66 -21.31 -26.37
C LYS A 182 10.19 -21.25 -27.81
N ASP A 183 9.32 -20.29 -28.10
CA ASP A 183 9.26 -19.68 -29.42
C ASP A 183 9.57 -18.18 -29.27
N LEU A 184 10.86 -17.90 -29.19
CA LEU A 184 11.42 -16.58 -29.46
C LEU A 184 12.57 -16.80 -30.45
N SER A 185 12.23 -16.83 -31.72
CA SER A 185 13.13 -16.57 -32.85
C SER A 185 12.82 -15.21 -33.45
#